data_22a33154cf2789836b960406a14f872a
#
_entry.id   22a33154cf2789836b960406a14f872a
#
_cell.length_a   1.000
_cell.length_b   1.000
_cell.length_c   1.000
_cell.angle_alpha   90.00
_cell.angle_beta   90.00
_cell.angle_gamma   90.00
#
_symmetry.space_group_name_H-M   'P 1'
#
loop_
_entity.id
_entity.type
_entity.pdbx_description
1 polymer ?
#
loop_
_entity_poly.entity_id
_entity_poly.type
_entity_poly.pdbx_seq_one_letter_code
_entity_poly.pdbx_strand_id
1 'polypeptide(L)'
;MLSIRELGKTYANGVHALNNVSLEIPRGMFGLLGPNGAGKSSLMRTLATLQEADTGSVTLEGADGTSIDVLRDKDAVRRQLGYLPQDFGVYPKVSAEDLLEHFAVLKGLTARRQRREVVDALLQQVNLWDARKRKLGTYSGGMRQRFGIAQALLGSPRLVIVDEPTAGLDPEERNRFLNLLAEIGENVAVILSTHIVEDVTDLCPTMAIMNKGQVLLTGEPNAAIEALRNQVWRKQVSKAVLGDYENRHTVLSTRLVAGNPVIHVFAVERPEEGFEQVAPDLEDVYFQRLRQQARVDAPAPAA
;
A
#
# COMPACT_ATOMS: atom_id res chain seq x y z
N MET A 1 -16.60 -3.29 4.49
CA MET A 1 -16.07 -3.65 3.18
C MET A 1 -16.06 -2.41 2.29
N LEU A 2 -15.05 -2.23 1.42
CA LEU A 2 -15.00 -1.15 0.43
C LEU A 2 -15.06 -1.78 -0.96
N SER A 3 -16.03 -1.34 -1.76
CA SER A 3 -16.22 -1.80 -3.15
C SER A 3 -15.91 -0.67 -4.11
N ILE A 4 -15.05 -0.92 -5.10
CA ILE A 4 -14.64 0.01 -6.14
C ILE A 4 -15.02 -0.61 -7.48
N ARG A 5 -15.73 0.13 -8.34
CA ARG A 5 -16.19 -0.36 -9.64
C ARG A 5 -15.87 0.63 -10.74
N GLU A 6 -15.11 0.18 -11.73
CA GLU A 6 -14.80 0.88 -12.98
C GLU A 6 -14.29 2.31 -12.76
N LEU A 7 -13.50 2.50 -11.68
CA LEU A 7 -13.01 3.83 -11.29
C LEU A 7 -11.98 4.33 -12.29
N GLY A 8 -12.23 5.53 -12.82
CA GLY A 8 -11.37 6.19 -13.80
C GLY A 8 -10.96 7.59 -13.36
N LYS A 9 -9.70 7.95 -13.66
CA LYS A 9 -9.15 9.29 -13.44
C LYS A 9 -8.14 9.64 -14.51
N THR A 10 -8.40 10.75 -15.19
CA THR A 10 -7.48 11.34 -16.17
C THR A 10 -7.12 12.75 -15.71
N TYR A 11 -5.84 13.06 -15.64
CA TYR A 11 -5.38 14.40 -15.30
C TYR A 11 -5.41 15.34 -16.53
N ALA A 12 -5.41 16.65 -16.30
CA ALA A 12 -5.47 17.66 -17.35
C ALA A 12 -4.31 17.58 -18.38
N ASN A 13 -3.20 16.97 -18.00
CA ASN A 13 -2.06 16.68 -18.89
C ASN A 13 -2.23 15.41 -19.75
N GLY A 14 -3.42 14.77 -19.73
CA GLY A 14 -3.74 13.58 -20.49
C GLY A 14 -3.30 12.26 -19.84
N VAL A 15 -2.69 12.27 -18.66
CA VAL A 15 -2.27 11.05 -17.97
C VAL A 15 -3.49 10.32 -17.39
N HIS A 16 -3.74 9.09 -17.84
CA HIS A 16 -4.73 8.18 -17.29
C HIS A 16 -4.19 7.55 -16.00
N ALA A 17 -4.44 8.19 -14.87
CA ALA A 17 -3.92 7.74 -13.56
C ALA A 17 -4.69 6.55 -12.99
N LEU A 18 -5.99 6.43 -13.30
CA LEU A 18 -6.83 5.27 -13.02
C LEU A 18 -7.60 4.92 -14.30
N ASN A 19 -7.55 3.65 -14.68
CA ASN A 19 -8.15 3.15 -15.90
C ASN A 19 -8.97 1.90 -15.57
N ASN A 20 -10.29 2.11 -15.37
CA ASN A 20 -11.25 1.05 -15.09
C ASN A 20 -10.88 0.19 -13.86
N VAL A 21 -10.48 0.82 -12.76
CA VAL A 21 -10.07 0.12 -11.53
C VAL A 21 -11.30 -0.44 -10.83
N SER A 22 -11.31 -1.77 -10.65
CA SER A 22 -12.33 -2.47 -9.86
C SER A 22 -11.65 -3.33 -8.79
N LEU A 23 -12.03 -3.15 -7.52
CA LEU A 23 -11.46 -3.81 -6.36
C LEU A 23 -12.51 -4.02 -5.27
N GLU A 24 -12.44 -5.15 -4.60
CA GLU A 24 -13.15 -5.42 -3.36
C GLU A 24 -12.13 -5.50 -2.22
N ILE A 25 -12.25 -4.60 -1.25
CA ILE A 25 -11.32 -4.51 -0.13
C ILE A 25 -12.06 -4.94 1.14
N PRO A 26 -11.70 -6.11 1.71
CA PRO A 26 -12.32 -6.64 2.92
C PRO A 26 -11.89 -5.84 4.17
N ARG A 27 -12.42 -6.21 5.33
CA ARG A 27 -11.83 -5.83 6.62
C ARG A 27 -10.48 -6.54 6.80
N GLY A 28 -9.60 -5.92 7.54
CA GLY A 28 -8.24 -6.42 7.73
C GLY A 28 -7.23 -5.64 6.90
N MET A 29 -6.00 -6.16 6.90
CA MET A 29 -4.91 -5.58 6.10
C MET A 29 -5.10 -5.93 4.62
N PHE A 30 -5.02 -4.92 3.76
CA PHE A 30 -5.04 -5.05 2.31
C PHE A 30 -3.81 -4.38 1.71
N GLY A 31 -2.97 -5.14 1.02
CA GLY A 31 -1.77 -4.64 0.35
C GLY A 31 -2.06 -4.08 -1.04
N LEU A 32 -1.61 -2.86 -1.32
CA LEU A 32 -1.66 -2.28 -2.65
C LEU A 32 -0.25 -2.09 -3.19
N LEU A 33 0.21 -3.03 -3.99
CA LEU A 33 1.52 -3.05 -4.62
C LEU A 33 1.53 -2.36 -5.98
N GLY A 34 2.63 -1.74 -6.33
CA GLY A 34 2.84 -1.20 -7.67
C GLY A 34 4.05 -0.26 -7.72
N PRO A 35 4.64 -0.06 -8.89
CA PRO A 35 5.75 0.87 -9.07
C PRO A 35 5.30 2.33 -8.88
N ASN A 36 6.27 3.24 -8.84
CA ASN A 36 5.98 4.68 -8.89
C ASN A 36 5.25 4.99 -10.21
N GLY A 37 4.19 5.79 -10.14
CA GLY A 37 3.33 6.08 -11.28
C GLY A 37 2.28 4.99 -11.61
N ALA A 38 2.17 3.92 -10.83
CA ALA A 38 1.15 2.88 -11.03
C ALA A 38 -0.30 3.35 -10.85
N GLY A 39 -0.52 4.51 -10.21
CA GLY A 39 -1.85 5.03 -9.89
C GLY A 39 -2.24 4.89 -8.42
N LYS A 40 -1.40 4.26 -7.57
CA LYS A 40 -1.69 4.02 -6.14
C LYS A 40 -2.09 5.30 -5.41
N SER A 41 -1.26 6.35 -5.45
CA SER A 41 -1.55 7.61 -4.75
C SER A 41 -2.79 8.33 -5.33
N SER A 42 -3.08 8.17 -6.63
CA SER A 42 -4.33 8.68 -7.22
C SER A 42 -5.54 7.95 -6.67
N LEU A 43 -5.47 6.62 -6.56
CA LEU A 43 -6.51 5.82 -5.92
C LEU A 43 -6.70 6.23 -4.45
N MET A 44 -5.61 6.31 -3.67
CA MET A 44 -5.66 6.70 -2.26
C MET A 44 -6.29 8.08 -2.07
N ARG A 45 -5.89 9.09 -2.87
CA ARG A 45 -6.45 10.44 -2.79
C ARG A 45 -7.93 10.48 -3.16
N THR A 46 -8.36 9.67 -4.12
CA THR A 46 -9.78 9.56 -4.49
C THR A 46 -10.58 8.95 -3.34
N LEU A 47 -10.11 7.85 -2.75
CA LEU A 47 -10.75 7.22 -1.59
C LEU A 47 -10.73 8.12 -0.35
N ALA A 48 -9.66 8.92 -0.17
CA ALA A 48 -9.54 9.91 0.90
C ALA A 48 -10.37 11.19 0.65
N THR A 49 -11.16 11.24 -0.42
CA THR A 49 -11.99 12.41 -0.80
C THR A 49 -11.19 13.69 -1.09
N LEU A 50 -9.90 13.56 -1.38
CA LEU A 50 -8.99 14.67 -1.70
C LEU A 50 -8.92 14.96 -3.20
N GLN A 51 -9.45 14.05 -4.01
CA GLN A 51 -9.48 14.13 -5.47
C GLN A 51 -10.79 13.53 -5.97
N GLU A 52 -11.29 14.04 -7.09
CA GLU A 52 -12.50 13.52 -7.74
C GLU A 52 -12.13 12.49 -8.80
N ALA A 53 -12.90 11.41 -8.87
CA ALA A 53 -12.88 10.49 -9.99
C ALA A 53 -13.63 11.10 -11.18
N ASP A 54 -13.32 10.66 -12.40
CA ASP A 54 -14.03 11.06 -13.60
C ASP A 54 -15.16 10.07 -13.94
N THR A 55 -14.96 8.78 -13.60
CA THR A 55 -15.94 7.71 -13.84
C THR A 55 -15.93 6.70 -12.70
N GLY A 56 -16.93 5.83 -12.66
CA GLY A 56 -17.04 4.72 -11.72
C GLY A 56 -17.80 5.03 -10.45
N SER A 57 -17.76 4.11 -9.51
CA SER A 57 -18.39 4.24 -8.21
C SER A 57 -17.53 3.62 -7.11
N VAL A 58 -17.63 4.17 -5.89
CA VAL A 58 -16.97 3.64 -4.71
C VAL A 58 -17.95 3.63 -3.55
N THR A 59 -18.08 2.49 -2.91
CA THR A 59 -19.02 2.27 -1.82
C THR A 59 -18.31 1.77 -0.58
N LEU A 60 -18.48 2.48 0.55
CA LEU A 60 -18.02 2.07 1.87
C LEU A 60 -19.20 1.60 2.70
N GLU A 61 -19.09 0.42 3.29
CA GLU A 61 -20.08 -0.11 4.24
C GLU A 61 -20.01 0.63 5.57
N GLY A 62 -21.08 1.31 5.94
CA GLY A 62 -21.19 2.10 7.15
C GLY A 62 -21.29 1.24 8.43
N ALA A 63 -21.25 1.92 9.59
CA ALA A 63 -21.29 1.28 10.91
C ALA A 63 -22.59 0.52 11.19
N ASP A 64 -23.66 1.03 10.68
CA ASP A 64 -25.03 0.54 10.82
C ASP A 64 -25.48 -0.39 9.68
N GLY A 65 -24.54 -0.83 8.82
CA GLY A 65 -24.85 -1.61 7.63
C GLY A 65 -25.34 -0.77 6.44
N THR A 66 -25.40 0.56 6.58
CA THR A 66 -25.72 1.45 5.47
C THR A 66 -24.56 1.51 4.48
N SER A 67 -24.88 1.82 3.24
CA SER A 67 -23.90 2.01 2.17
C SER A 67 -23.63 3.50 1.98
N ILE A 68 -22.37 3.91 2.04
CA ILE A 68 -21.93 5.29 1.85
C ILE A 68 -21.27 5.40 0.47
N ASP A 69 -21.79 6.29 -0.38
CA ASP A 69 -21.14 6.64 -1.66
C ASP A 69 -19.93 7.55 -1.38
N VAL A 70 -18.72 6.98 -1.57
CA VAL A 70 -17.46 7.69 -1.25
C VAL A 70 -17.25 8.91 -2.13
N LEU A 71 -17.75 8.90 -3.35
CA LEU A 71 -17.55 10.01 -4.29
C LEU A 71 -18.51 11.17 -4.04
N ARG A 72 -19.70 10.89 -3.49
CA ARG A 72 -20.76 11.88 -3.26
C ARG A 72 -20.85 12.33 -1.82
N ASP A 73 -20.79 11.39 -0.86
CA ASP A 73 -21.05 11.65 0.56
C ASP A 73 -19.76 11.93 1.32
N LYS A 74 -18.93 12.86 0.82
CA LYS A 74 -17.57 13.13 1.32
C LYS A 74 -17.50 13.35 2.83
N ASP A 75 -18.47 14.03 3.42
CA ASP A 75 -18.48 14.31 4.85
C ASP A 75 -18.81 13.07 5.69
N ALA A 76 -19.67 12.17 5.20
CA ALA A 76 -19.93 10.90 5.85
C ALA A 76 -18.68 10.00 5.82
N VAL A 77 -18.00 9.97 4.67
CA VAL A 77 -16.71 9.23 4.50
C VAL A 77 -15.64 9.77 5.44
N ARG A 78 -15.41 11.09 5.48
CA ARG A 78 -14.38 11.73 6.33
C ARG A 78 -14.54 11.43 7.81
N ARG A 79 -15.75 11.21 8.28
CA ARG A 79 -16.02 10.78 9.67
C ARG A 79 -15.57 9.34 9.93
N GLN A 80 -15.58 8.48 8.91
CA GLN A 80 -15.27 7.05 9.02
C GLN A 80 -13.92 6.66 8.38
N LEU A 81 -13.15 7.65 7.93
CA LEU A 81 -11.86 7.47 7.26
C LEU A 81 -10.72 8.00 8.12
N GLY A 82 -9.66 7.22 8.27
CA GLY A 82 -8.34 7.65 8.66
C GLY A 82 -7.42 7.70 7.44
N TYR A 83 -6.60 8.73 7.32
CA TYR A 83 -5.64 8.82 6.22
C TYR A 83 -4.27 9.28 6.71
N LEU A 84 -3.26 8.47 6.45
CA LEU A 84 -1.86 8.79 6.65
C LEU A 84 -1.21 8.88 5.26
N PRO A 85 -0.99 10.08 4.71
CA PRO A 85 -0.27 10.27 3.45
C PRO A 85 1.23 10.00 3.63
N GLN A 86 1.92 9.73 2.53
CA GLN A 86 3.37 9.52 2.48
C GLN A 86 4.13 10.68 3.14
N ASP A 87 3.78 11.92 2.76
CA ASP A 87 4.30 13.13 3.38
C ASP A 87 3.18 13.83 4.14
N PHE A 88 3.27 13.84 5.46
CA PHE A 88 2.37 14.62 6.28
C PHE A 88 3.14 15.62 7.14
N GLY A 89 2.66 16.85 7.12
CA GLY A 89 3.21 17.92 7.94
C GLY A 89 2.77 17.81 9.39
N VAL A 90 3.67 18.09 10.31
CA VAL A 90 3.33 18.29 11.72
C VAL A 90 3.59 19.73 12.12
N TYR A 91 2.83 20.26 13.08
CA TYR A 91 3.08 21.56 13.66
C TYR A 91 4.26 21.44 14.64
N PRO A 92 5.49 21.88 14.28
CA PRO A 92 6.71 21.51 15.03
C PRO A 92 6.76 22.09 16.43
N LYS A 93 6.00 23.14 16.72
CA LYS A 93 5.98 23.84 18.02
C LYS A 93 4.86 23.37 18.96
N VAL A 94 3.98 22.46 18.50
CA VAL A 94 2.84 21.93 19.24
C VAL A 94 3.19 20.56 19.79
N SER A 95 2.65 20.18 20.94
CA SER A 95 2.80 18.81 21.49
C SER A 95 1.89 17.81 20.78
N ALA A 96 2.21 16.53 20.88
CA ALA A 96 1.37 15.48 20.32
C ALA A 96 -0.03 15.45 20.97
N GLU A 97 -0.09 15.59 22.30
CA GLU A 97 -1.33 15.64 23.07
C GLU A 97 -2.23 16.80 22.61
N ASP A 98 -1.70 18.02 22.53
CA ASP A 98 -2.48 19.20 22.14
C ASP A 98 -2.98 19.10 20.70
N LEU A 99 -2.16 18.60 19.78
CA LEU A 99 -2.55 18.47 18.38
C LEU A 99 -3.58 17.38 18.17
N LEU A 100 -3.46 16.22 18.84
CA LEU A 100 -4.48 15.17 18.80
C LEU A 100 -5.80 15.64 19.43
N GLU A 101 -5.76 16.38 20.57
CA GLU A 101 -6.97 16.97 21.15
C GLU A 101 -7.65 17.92 20.14
N HIS A 102 -6.88 18.74 19.44
CA HIS A 102 -7.44 19.62 18.41
C HIS A 102 -8.10 18.85 17.26
N PHE A 103 -7.43 17.83 16.72
CA PHE A 103 -8.00 16.99 15.66
C PHE A 103 -9.22 16.18 16.14
N ALA A 104 -9.23 15.75 17.39
CA ALA A 104 -10.37 15.06 17.97
C ALA A 104 -11.63 15.96 18.00
N VAL A 105 -11.48 17.27 18.26
CA VAL A 105 -12.59 18.22 18.13
C VAL A 105 -13.09 18.29 16.70
N LEU A 106 -12.19 18.37 15.71
CA LEU A 106 -12.56 18.39 14.30
C LEU A 106 -13.26 17.10 13.85
N LYS A 107 -12.95 15.98 14.49
CA LYS A 107 -13.65 14.68 14.30
C LYS A 107 -14.97 14.56 15.07
N GLY A 108 -15.43 15.64 15.74
CA GLY A 108 -16.72 15.69 16.46
C GLY A 108 -16.67 15.26 17.91
N LEU A 109 -15.51 14.97 18.50
CA LEU A 109 -15.34 14.66 19.92
C LEU A 109 -15.37 15.95 20.75
N THR A 110 -16.53 16.55 20.93
CA THR A 110 -16.68 17.85 21.58
C THR A 110 -16.63 17.77 23.11
N ALA A 111 -17.08 16.65 23.71
CA ALA A 111 -17.06 16.43 25.16
C ALA A 111 -15.61 16.27 25.65
N ARG A 112 -15.12 17.22 26.48
CA ARG A 112 -13.71 17.30 26.92
C ARG A 112 -13.23 16.02 27.59
N ARG A 113 -14.06 15.40 28.45
CA ARG A 113 -13.68 14.18 29.16
C ARG A 113 -13.48 13.02 28.19
N GLN A 114 -14.47 12.76 27.34
CA GLN A 114 -14.40 11.68 26.32
C GLN A 114 -13.22 11.88 25.36
N ARG A 115 -13.02 13.13 24.89
CA ARG A 115 -11.90 13.47 24.01
C ARG A 115 -10.56 13.13 24.64
N ARG A 116 -10.37 13.50 25.92
CA ARG A 116 -9.12 13.21 26.63
C ARG A 116 -8.91 11.70 26.80
N GLU A 117 -9.94 10.96 27.18
CA GLU A 117 -9.88 9.50 27.31
C GLU A 117 -9.48 8.84 25.99
N VAL A 118 -10.01 9.28 24.84
CA VAL A 118 -9.66 8.78 23.51
C VAL A 118 -8.22 9.15 23.13
N VAL A 119 -7.80 10.40 23.34
CA VAL A 119 -6.43 10.85 23.02
C VAL A 119 -5.40 10.11 23.86
N ASP A 120 -5.67 9.94 25.16
CA ASP A 120 -4.78 9.21 26.08
C ASP A 120 -4.63 7.74 25.64
N ALA A 121 -5.74 7.07 25.28
CA ALA A 121 -5.73 5.69 24.81
C ALA A 121 -4.95 5.55 23.49
N LEU A 122 -5.15 6.46 22.54
CA LEU A 122 -4.42 6.44 21.26
C LEU A 122 -2.91 6.66 21.47
N LEU A 123 -2.51 7.60 22.32
CA LEU A 123 -1.10 7.84 22.61
C LEU A 123 -0.43 6.65 23.30
N GLN A 124 -1.17 5.90 24.12
CA GLN A 124 -0.70 4.64 24.70
C GLN A 124 -0.58 3.56 23.61
N GLN A 125 -1.60 3.38 22.79
CA GLN A 125 -1.64 2.38 21.73
C GLN A 125 -0.47 2.53 20.75
N VAL A 126 -0.15 3.76 20.35
CA VAL A 126 0.97 4.03 19.44
C VAL A 126 2.33 4.17 20.15
N ASN A 127 2.39 3.87 21.45
CA ASN A 127 3.60 3.95 22.27
C ASN A 127 4.29 5.34 22.25
N LEU A 128 3.47 6.39 22.40
CA LEU A 128 3.92 7.79 22.46
C LEU A 128 3.54 8.47 23.78
N TRP A 129 3.00 7.72 24.75
CA TRP A 129 2.53 8.26 26.02
C TRP A 129 3.58 9.09 26.78
N ASP A 130 4.79 8.58 26.91
CA ASP A 130 5.86 9.27 27.64
C ASP A 130 6.35 10.53 26.91
N ALA A 131 6.22 10.53 25.60
CA ALA A 131 6.63 11.65 24.75
C ALA A 131 5.49 12.64 24.44
N ARG A 132 4.25 12.40 24.89
CA ARG A 132 3.05 13.14 24.47
C ARG A 132 3.11 14.66 24.64
N LYS A 133 3.84 15.14 25.68
CA LYS A 133 4.02 16.58 25.95
C LYS A 133 5.22 17.21 25.24
N ARG A 134 6.03 16.39 24.55
CA ARG A 134 7.14 16.90 23.75
C ARG A 134 6.62 17.53 22.46
N LYS A 135 7.32 18.55 21.97
CA LYS A 135 7.02 19.20 20.69
C LYS A 135 7.26 18.23 19.53
N LEU A 136 6.33 18.15 18.60
CA LEU A 136 6.39 17.24 17.44
C LEU A 136 7.63 17.47 16.56
N GLY A 137 8.18 18.68 16.52
CA GLY A 137 9.44 18.97 15.84
C GLY A 137 10.65 18.21 16.40
N THR A 138 10.56 17.67 17.64
CA THR A 138 11.63 16.87 18.27
C THR A 138 11.45 15.36 18.12
N TYR A 139 10.42 14.91 17.41
CA TYR A 139 10.15 13.50 17.20
C TYR A 139 11.08 12.91 16.14
N SER A 140 11.50 11.64 16.33
CA SER A 140 12.15 10.85 15.28
C SER A 140 11.19 10.58 14.11
N GLY A 141 11.70 10.06 13.00
CA GLY A 141 10.87 9.62 11.86
C GLY A 141 9.79 8.65 12.30
N GLY A 142 10.16 7.58 13.00
CA GLY A 142 9.23 6.56 13.49
C GLY A 142 8.22 7.11 14.51
N MET A 143 8.64 8.02 15.41
CA MET A 143 7.71 8.70 16.33
C MET A 143 6.69 9.55 15.56
N ARG A 144 7.10 10.22 14.47
CA ARG A 144 6.17 10.99 13.63
C ARG A 144 5.20 10.08 12.92
N GLN A 145 5.65 8.97 12.34
CA GLN A 145 4.77 7.99 11.71
C GLN A 145 3.73 7.43 12.69
N ARG A 146 4.14 7.04 13.90
CA ARG A 146 3.22 6.58 14.95
C ARG A 146 2.22 7.67 15.37
N PHE A 147 2.65 8.93 15.45
CA PHE A 147 1.73 10.05 15.68
C PHE A 147 0.73 10.20 14.53
N GLY A 148 1.15 10.05 13.28
CA GLY A 148 0.27 10.07 12.10
C GLY A 148 -0.79 8.96 12.14
N ILE A 149 -0.45 7.76 12.61
CA ILE A 149 -1.41 6.68 12.84
C ILE A 149 -2.40 7.05 13.97
N ALA A 150 -1.93 7.59 15.10
CA ALA A 150 -2.82 8.04 16.16
C ALA A 150 -3.83 9.07 15.65
N GLN A 151 -3.37 10.01 14.81
CA GLN A 151 -4.24 10.98 14.13
C GLN A 151 -5.25 10.29 13.19
N ALA A 152 -4.81 9.30 12.41
CA ALA A 152 -5.67 8.58 11.47
C ALA A 152 -6.75 7.76 12.20
N LEU A 153 -6.48 7.25 13.41
CA LEU A 153 -7.41 6.47 14.22
C LEU A 153 -8.44 7.31 14.98
N LEU A 154 -8.30 8.63 15.02
CA LEU A 154 -9.29 9.50 15.67
C LEU A 154 -10.68 9.34 15.07
N GLY A 155 -11.67 9.22 15.95
CA GLY A 155 -13.07 9.04 15.57
C GLY A 155 -13.44 7.61 15.20
N SER A 156 -12.60 6.63 15.56
CA SER A 156 -12.85 5.20 15.32
C SER A 156 -13.21 4.88 13.87
N PRO A 157 -12.29 5.13 12.92
CA PRO A 157 -12.54 4.96 11.49
C PRO A 157 -12.84 3.50 11.17
N ARG A 158 -13.57 3.27 10.08
CA ARG A 158 -13.79 1.95 9.49
C ARG A 158 -12.82 1.61 8.38
N LEU A 159 -12.24 2.63 7.78
CA LEU A 159 -11.21 2.53 6.76
C LEU A 159 -10.02 3.39 7.16
N VAL A 160 -8.84 2.80 7.16
CA VAL A 160 -7.57 3.50 7.31
C VAL A 160 -6.76 3.32 6.03
N ILE A 161 -6.30 4.41 5.46
CA ILE A 161 -5.42 4.42 4.29
C ILE A 161 -4.06 4.89 4.73
N VAL A 162 -3.03 4.12 4.39
CA VAL A 162 -1.64 4.38 4.77
C VAL A 162 -0.78 4.32 3.50
N ASP A 163 -0.22 5.46 3.11
CA ASP A 163 0.52 5.59 1.85
C ASP A 163 2.03 5.61 2.13
N GLU A 164 2.74 4.55 1.74
CA GLU A 164 4.20 4.35 1.88
C GLU A 164 4.77 4.68 3.29
N PRO A 165 4.19 4.15 4.37
CA PRO A 165 4.48 4.63 5.71
C PRO A 165 5.86 4.22 6.25
N THR A 166 6.49 3.21 5.67
CA THR A 166 7.77 2.64 6.14
C THR A 166 8.98 3.26 5.45
N ALA A 167 8.76 4.15 4.49
CA ALA A 167 9.83 4.82 3.77
C ALA A 167 10.73 5.64 4.72
N GLY A 168 12.04 5.35 4.70
CA GLY A 168 13.02 6.07 5.51
C GLY A 168 13.04 5.72 7.01
N LEU A 169 12.33 4.68 7.44
CA LEU A 169 12.44 4.11 8.77
C LEU A 169 13.63 3.15 8.84
N ASP A 170 14.30 3.11 9.99
CA ASP A 170 15.24 2.03 10.29
C ASP A 170 14.52 0.69 10.49
N PRO A 171 15.21 -0.47 10.40
CA PRO A 171 14.56 -1.78 10.47
C PRO A 171 13.76 -2.02 11.75
N GLU A 172 14.22 -1.51 12.90
CA GLU A 172 13.54 -1.70 14.18
C GLU A 172 12.24 -0.89 14.25
N GLU A 173 12.29 0.39 13.84
CA GLU A 173 11.11 1.25 13.78
C GLU A 173 10.10 0.75 12.72
N ARG A 174 10.60 0.25 11.57
CA ARG A 174 9.74 -0.39 10.54
C ARG A 174 8.97 -1.56 11.14
N ASN A 175 9.64 -2.49 11.78
CA ASN A 175 8.99 -3.66 12.40
C ASN A 175 7.97 -3.25 13.48
N ARG A 176 8.30 -2.28 14.31
CA ARG A 176 7.36 -1.75 15.32
C ARG A 176 6.13 -1.13 14.69
N PHE A 177 6.32 -0.41 13.59
CA PHE A 177 5.23 0.24 12.87
C PHE A 177 4.33 -0.79 12.17
N LEU A 178 4.92 -1.80 11.53
CA LEU A 178 4.19 -2.88 10.87
C LEU A 178 3.36 -3.70 11.86
N ASN A 179 3.92 -4.04 13.03
CA ASN A 179 3.18 -4.71 14.11
C ASN A 179 1.98 -3.88 14.59
N LEU A 180 2.16 -2.57 14.76
CA LEU A 180 1.06 -1.67 15.11
C LEU A 180 -0.04 -1.67 14.04
N LEU A 181 0.30 -1.67 12.75
CA LEU A 181 -0.68 -1.76 11.67
C LEU A 181 -1.42 -3.10 11.68
N ALA A 182 -0.72 -4.21 11.95
CA ALA A 182 -1.33 -5.52 12.07
C ALA A 182 -2.41 -5.56 13.18
N GLU A 183 -2.10 -5.05 14.38
CA GLU A 183 -3.04 -4.93 15.50
C GLU A 183 -4.29 -4.09 15.12
N ILE A 184 -4.08 -2.96 14.43
CA ILE A 184 -5.18 -2.11 13.95
C ILE A 184 -6.02 -2.87 12.92
N GLY A 185 -5.38 -3.61 12.02
CA GLY A 185 -6.02 -4.38 10.96
C GLY A 185 -6.97 -5.47 11.47
N GLU A 186 -6.85 -5.94 12.70
CA GLU A 186 -7.80 -6.91 13.28
C GLU A 186 -9.25 -6.37 13.31
N ASN A 187 -9.41 -5.07 13.47
CA ASN A 187 -10.71 -4.45 13.70
C ASN A 187 -11.16 -3.47 12.61
N VAL A 188 -10.23 -3.00 11.79
CA VAL A 188 -10.43 -1.93 10.80
C VAL A 188 -9.95 -2.40 9.42
N ALA A 189 -10.60 -1.98 8.35
CA ALA A 189 -10.04 -2.15 7.02
C ALA A 189 -8.84 -1.20 6.84
N VAL A 190 -7.66 -1.74 6.57
CA VAL A 190 -6.42 -0.95 6.39
C VAL A 190 -5.88 -1.19 4.99
N ILE A 191 -5.79 -0.15 4.18
CA ILE A 191 -5.12 -0.19 2.88
C ILE A 191 -3.68 0.27 3.07
N LEU A 192 -2.75 -0.64 2.90
CA LEU A 192 -1.31 -0.37 2.90
C LEU A 192 -0.83 -0.21 1.46
N SER A 193 -0.55 1.02 1.05
CA SER A 193 0.11 1.30 -0.23
C SER A 193 1.62 1.22 -0.03
N THR A 194 2.28 0.37 -0.79
CA THR A 194 3.73 0.20 -0.70
C THR A 194 4.32 -0.28 -2.02
N HIS A 195 5.60 -0.06 -2.21
CA HIS A 195 6.41 -0.70 -3.25
C HIS A 195 7.33 -1.80 -2.67
N ILE A 196 7.28 -2.01 -1.35
CA ILE A 196 8.05 -3.02 -0.64
C ILE A 196 7.22 -4.29 -0.56
N VAL A 197 7.64 -5.31 -1.30
CA VAL A 197 6.90 -6.57 -1.47
C VAL A 197 6.78 -7.34 -0.16
N GLU A 198 7.85 -7.32 0.65
CA GLU A 198 7.91 -7.98 1.94
C GLU A 198 6.85 -7.48 2.92
N ASP A 199 6.57 -6.14 2.95
CA ASP A 199 5.53 -5.58 3.82
C ASP A 199 4.15 -6.21 3.53
N VAL A 200 3.87 -6.50 2.27
CA VAL A 200 2.60 -7.12 1.87
C VAL A 200 2.57 -8.60 2.19
N THR A 201 3.67 -9.32 1.94
CA THR A 201 3.76 -10.75 2.24
C THR A 201 3.55 -11.03 3.73
N ASP A 202 4.14 -10.17 4.59
CA ASP A 202 4.14 -10.36 6.04
C ASP A 202 2.83 -9.96 6.70
N LEU A 203 2.14 -8.93 6.17
CA LEU A 203 1.02 -8.29 6.86
C LEU A 203 -0.34 -8.48 6.20
N CYS A 204 -0.39 -8.68 4.89
CA CYS A 204 -1.63 -8.54 4.16
C CYS A 204 -2.18 -9.90 3.73
N PRO A 205 -3.32 -10.35 4.31
CA PRO A 205 -3.98 -11.58 3.85
C PRO A 205 -4.50 -11.46 2.42
N THR A 206 -4.78 -10.23 1.97
CA THR A 206 -5.22 -9.95 0.60
C THR A 206 -4.48 -8.77 0.03
N MET A 207 -4.29 -8.77 -1.29
CA MET A 207 -3.55 -7.73 -1.99
C MET A 207 -4.11 -7.43 -3.38
N ALA A 208 -3.67 -6.31 -3.95
CA ALA A 208 -3.74 -6.04 -5.38
C ALA A 208 -2.39 -5.55 -5.91
N ILE A 209 -2.07 -5.93 -7.14
CA ILE A 209 -0.94 -5.37 -7.89
C ILE A 209 -1.48 -4.41 -8.92
N MET A 210 -1.01 -3.17 -8.90
CA MET A 210 -1.38 -2.12 -9.85
C MET A 210 -0.20 -1.71 -10.72
N ASN A 211 -0.49 -1.41 -11.99
CA ASN A 211 0.46 -0.73 -12.87
C ASN A 211 -0.29 0.08 -13.93
N LYS A 212 0.24 1.24 -14.34
CA LYS A 212 -0.34 2.12 -15.36
C LYS A 212 -1.84 2.39 -15.16
N GLY A 213 -2.26 2.58 -13.91
CA GLY A 213 -3.65 2.86 -13.56
C GLY A 213 -4.59 1.64 -13.62
N GLN A 214 -4.08 0.44 -13.82
CA GLN A 214 -4.87 -0.80 -13.91
C GLN A 214 -4.51 -1.77 -12.80
N VAL A 215 -5.47 -2.61 -12.41
CA VAL A 215 -5.28 -3.74 -11.51
C VAL A 215 -4.87 -4.95 -12.33
N LEU A 216 -3.69 -5.51 -12.04
CA LEU A 216 -3.13 -6.66 -12.75
C LEU A 216 -3.44 -7.99 -12.07
N LEU A 217 -3.55 -7.98 -10.75
CA LEU A 217 -3.81 -9.14 -9.92
C LEU A 217 -4.51 -8.70 -8.64
N THR A 218 -5.45 -9.50 -8.17
CA THR A 218 -6.01 -9.43 -6.82
C THR A 218 -6.04 -10.81 -6.21
N GLY A 219 -5.91 -10.92 -4.90
CA GLY A 219 -6.02 -12.19 -4.17
C GLY A 219 -5.08 -12.30 -3.00
N GLU A 220 -4.91 -13.52 -2.51
CA GLU A 220 -4.01 -13.85 -1.41
C GLU A 220 -2.55 -13.92 -1.92
N PRO A 221 -1.57 -13.28 -1.24
CA PRO A 221 -0.17 -13.34 -1.64
C PRO A 221 0.35 -14.78 -1.78
N ASN A 222 0.07 -15.63 -0.81
CA ASN A 222 0.54 -17.02 -0.82
C ASN A 222 -0.06 -17.85 -1.98
N ALA A 223 -1.32 -17.62 -2.33
CA ALA A 223 -1.95 -18.28 -3.47
C ALA A 223 -1.31 -17.83 -4.79
N ALA A 224 -0.97 -16.54 -4.89
CA ALA A 224 -0.27 -16.00 -6.06
C ALA A 224 1.15 -16.55 -6.21
N ILE A 225 1.88 -16.71 -5.09
CA ILE A 225 3.22 -17.33 -5.05
C ILE A 225 3.13 -18.80 -5.48
N GLU A 226 2.19 -19.56 -4.90
CA GLU A 226 2.00 -20.98 -5.22
C GLU A 226 1.67 -21.22 -6.70
N ALA A 227 0.99 -20.29 -7.34
CA ALA A 227 0.71 -20.36 -8.78
C ALA A 227 1.99 -20.34 -9.66
N LEU A 228 3.12 -19.86 -9.14
CA LEU A 228 4.43 -19.89 -9.80
C LEU A 228 5.29 -21.08 -9.40
N ARG A 229 4.79 -21.97 -8.55
CA ARG A 229 5.54 -23.14 -8.09
C ARG A 229 6.11 -23.92 -9.26
N ASN A 230 7.38 -24.29 -9.18
CA ASN A 230 8.14 -25.02 -10.18
C ASN A 230 8.35 -24.27 -11.51
N GLN A 231 8.08 -22.97 -11.59
CA GLN A 231 8.21 -22.18 -12.80
C GLN A 231 9.24 -21.05 -12.68
N VAL A 232 9.93 -20.97 -11.54
CA VAL A 232 11.00 -19.99 -11.32
C VAL A 232 12.35 -20.67 -11.26
N TRP A 233 13.29 -20.18 -12.07
CA TRP A 233 14.61 -20.72 -12.25
C TRP A 233 15.64 -19.63 -12.00
N ARG A 234 16.69 -19.97 -11.26
CA ARG A 234 17.78 -19.07 -10.91
C ARG A 234 19.07 -19.50 -11.61
N LYS A 235 19.83 -18.51 -12.08
CA LYS A 235 21.18 -18.70 -12.62
C LYS A 235 22.06 -17.49 -12.31
N GLN A 236 23.32 -17.77 -11.94
CA GLN A 236 24.33 -16.72 -11.91
C GLN A 236 24.97 -16.62 -13.29
N VAL A 237 25.03 -15.40 -13.83
CA VAL A 237 25.56 -15.12 -15.16
C VAL A 237 26.65 -14.04 -15.09
N SER A 238 27.48 -13.95 -16.11
CA SER A 238 28.42 -12.83 -16.22
C SER A 238 27.71 -11.57 -16.76
N LYS A 239 28.23 -10.39 -16.41
CA LYS A 239 27.69 -9.12 -16.92
C LYS A 239 27.71 -9.05 -18.46
N ALA A 240 28.69 -9.71 -19.09
CA ALA A 240 28.85 -9.67 -20.54
C ALA A 240 27.73 -10.37 -21.31
N VAL A 241 27.10 -11.38 -20.72
CA VAL A 241 26.02 -12.18 -21.36
C VAL A 241 24.63 -11.89 -20.82
N LEU A 242 24.51 -10.99 -19.85
CA LEU A 242 23.21 -10.68 -19.23
C LEU A 242 22.16 -10.27 -20.27
N GLY A 243 22.51 -9.39 -21.22
CA GLY A 243 21.61 -8.93 -22.27
C GLY A 243 21.12 -10.07 -23.18
N ASP A 244 21.95 -11.09 -23.43
CA ASP A 244 21.55 -12.25 -24.22
C ASP A 244 20.48 -13.09 -23.48
N TYR A 245 20.61 -13.20 -22.14
CA TYR A 245 19.61 -13.87 -21.31
C TYR A 245 18.30 -13.10 -21.28
N GLU A 246 18.34 -11.77 -21.13
CA GLU A 246 17.14 -10.92 -21.15
C GLU A 246 16.38 -11.00 -22.49
N ASN A 247 17.09 -11.18 -23.60
CA ASN A 247 16.48 -11.33 -24.91
C ASN A 247 15.89 -12.73 -25.15
N ARG A 248 16.52 -13.80 -24.61
CA ARG A 248 16.10 -15.19 -24.85
C ARG A 248 15.08 -15.71 -23.85
N HIS A 249 15.07 -15.18 -22.63
CA HIS A 249 14.25 -15.68 -21.53
C HIS A 249 13.36 -14.59 -20.92
N THR A 250 12.31 -15.02 -20.24
CA THR A 250 11.51 -14.09 -19.42
C THR A 250 12.22 -13.87 -18.09
N VAL A 251 13.22 -12.98 -18.07
CA VAL A 251 13.92 -12.61 -16.84
C VAL A 251 12.96 -11.80 -15.97
N LEU A 252 12.63 -12.29 -14.78
CA LEU A 252 11.78 -11.61 -13.80
C LEU A 252 12.58 -10.53 -13.09
N SER A 253 13.67 -10.93 -12.45
CA SER A 253 14.52 -10.02 -11.68
C SER A 253 16.00 -10.29 -11.94
N THR A 254 16.83 -9.28 -11.68
CA THR A 254 18.29 -9.36 -11.73
C THR A 254 18.85 -8.73 -10.46
N ARG A 255 19.57 -9.52 -9.66
CA ARG A 255 20.22 -9.05 -8.43
C ARG A 255 21.74 -9.22 -8.56
N LEU A 256 22.52 -8.26 -8.06
CA LEU A 256 23.97 -8.41 -7.96
C LEU A 256 24.32 -9.09 -6.63
N VAL A 257 24.90 -10.28 -6.70
CA VAL A 257 25.39 -11.02 -5.55
C VAL A 257 26.91 -11.13 -5.66
N ALA A 258 27.62 -10.54 -4.72
CA ALA A 258 29.09 -10.46 -4.75
C ALA A 258 29.65 -9.97 -6.10
N GLY A 259 28.98 -8.98 -6.73
CA GLY A 259 29.40 -8.39 -8.00
C GLY A 259 28.97 -9.13 -9.27
N ASN A 260 28.37 -10.31 -9.16
CA ASN A 260 27.87 -11.11 -10.27
C ASN A 260 26.33 -11.03 -10.36
N PRO A 261 25.76 -10.85 -11.56
CA PRO A 261 24.32 -10.93 -11.75
C PRO A 261 23.78 -12.32 -11.45
N VAL A 262 22.75 -12.38 -10.64
CA VAL A 262 21.90 -13.56 -10.41
C VAL A 262 20.53 -13.22 -10.97
N ILE A 263 20.06 -13.99 -11.93
CA ILE A 263 18.77 -13.79 -12.60
C ILE A 263 17.76 -14.81 -12.13
N HIS A 264 16.51 -14.36 -11.95
CA HIS A 264 15.34 -15.21 -11.88
C HIS A 264 14.61 -15.20 -13.22
N VAL A 265 14.28 -16.37 -13.72
CA VAL A 265 13.63 -16.57 -15.02
C VAL A 265 12.34 -17.34 -14.82
N PHE A 266 11.27 -16.87 -15.45
CA PHE A 266 10.00 -17.60 -15.55
C PHE A 266 10.03 -18.56 -16.74
N ALA A 267 9.90 -19.87 -16.47
CA ALA A 267 9.78 -20.90 -17.50
C ALA A 267 9.07 -22.14 -16.92
N VAL A 268 8.20 -22.77 -17.73
CA VAL A 268 7.49 -24.00 -17.35
C VAL A 268 8.46 -25.19 -17.21
N GLU A 269 9.47 -25.22 -18.08
CA GLU A 269 10.52 -26.22 -18.06
C GLU A 269 11.88 -25.56 -17.82
N ARG A 270 12.89 -26.38 -17.45
CA ARG A 270 14.26 -25.89 -17.24
C ARG A 270 14.77 -25.19 -18.51
N PRO A 271 15.12 -23.88 -18.45
CA PRO A 271 15.47 -23.13 -19.65
C PRO A 271 16.70 -23.66 -20.39
N GLU A 272 17.76 -24.01 -19.64
CA GLU A 272 19.01 -24.57 -20.14
C GLU A 272 19.85 -25.13 -18.99
N GLU A 273 20.99 -25.74 -19.26
CA GLU A 273 21.92 -26.21 -18.25
C GLU A 273 22.45 -25.05 -17.38
N GLY A 274 22.67 -25.33 -16.10
CA GLY A 274 23.13 -24.33 -15.12
C GLY A 274 22.00 -23.52 -14.45
N PHE A 275 20.74 -23.66 -14.87
CA PHE A 275 19.61 -23.15 -14.09
C PHE A 275 19.24 -24.13 -12.95
N GLU A 276 18.99 -23.56 -11.79
CA GLU A 276 18.46 -24.24 -10.60
C GLU A 276 17.04 -23.79 -10.35
N GLN A 277 16.14 -24.75 -10.09
CA GLN A 277 14.79 -24.45 -9.69
C GLN A 277 14.79 -23.87 -8.28
N VAL A 278 14.06 -22.79 -8.07
CA VAL A 278 13.92 -22.13 -6.75
C VAL A 278 12.47 -21.98 -6.36
N ALA A 279 12.21 -21.86 -5.07
CA ALA A 279 10.89 -21.47 -4.58
C ALA A 279 10.62 -20.03 -5.01
N PRO A 280 9.45 -19.76 -5.62
CA PRO A 280 9.05 -18.40 -5.96
C PRO A 280 8.76 -17.58 -4.72
N ASP A 281 8.89 -16.27 -4.83
CA ASP A 281 8.44 -15.30 -3.86
C ASP A 281 7.43 -14.31 -4.47
N LEU A 282 6.90 -13.40 -3.66
CA LEU A 282 5.94 -12.40 -4.15
C LEU A 282 6.59 -11.40 -5.11
N GLU A 283 7.90 -11.17 -5.03
CA GLU A 283 8.64 -10.32 -5.98
C GLU A 283 8.64 -10.96 -7.39
N ASP A 284 8.79 -12.29 -7.48
CA ASP A 284 8.68 -13.02 -8.74
C ASP A 284 7.28 -12.88 -9.37
N VAL A 285 6.22 -12.98 -8.55
CA VAL A 285 4.83 -12.74 -9.00
C VAL A 285 4.66 -11.30 -9.50
N TYR A 286 5.15 -10.34 -8.73
CA TYR A 286 5.08 -8.93 -9.05
C TYR A 286 5.71 -8.62 -10.41
N PHE A 287 6.94 -9.04 -10.64
CA PHE A 287 7.64 -8.81 -11.90
C PHE A 287 7.02 -9.61 -13.06
N GLN A 288 6.55 -10.83 -12.80
CA GLN A 288 5.84 -11.60 -13.83
C GLN A 288 4.61 -10.83 -14.35
N ARG A 289 3.79 -10.26 -13.45
CA ARG A 289 2.60 -9.49 -13.84
C ARG A 289 2.95 -8.23 -14.62
N LEU A 290 3.98 -7.51 -14.19
CA LEU A 290 4.45 -6.33 -14.92
C LEU A 290 4.95 -6.69 -16.34
N ARG A 291 5.69 -7.79 -16.49
CA ARG A 291 6.17 -8.27 -17.79
C ARG A 291 5.03 -8.72 -18.70
N GLN A 292 4.02 -9.39 -18.16
CA GLN A 292 2.84 -9.79 -18.92
C GLN A 292 2.10 -8.58 -19.51
N GLN A 293 1.86 -7.54 -18.68
CA GLN A 293 1.24 -6.30 -19.16
C GLN A 293 2.09 -5.63 -20.24
N ALA A 294 3.40 -5.52 -20.04
CA ALA A 294 4.29 -4.89 -21.02
C ALA A 294 4.25 -5.60 -22.40
N ARG A 295 4.02 -6.92 -22.42
CA ARG A 295 3.86 -7.68 -23.68
C ARG A 295 2.52 -7.40 -24.36
N VAL A 296 1.45 -7.23 -23.58
CA VAL A 296 0.12 -6.88 -24.12
C VAL A 296 0.11 -5.45 -24.67
N ASP A 297 0.81 -4.54 -24.02
CA ASP A 297 0.91 -3.14 -24.42
C ASP A 297 1.86 -2.91 -25.61
N ALA A 298 2.73 -3.88 -25.93
CA ALA A 298 3.65 -3.76 -27.06
C ALA A 298 2.87 -3.77 -28.39
N PRO A 299 3.11 -2.83 -29.30
CA PRO A 299 2.48 -2.85 -30.62
C PRO A 299 2.84 -4.15 -31.32
N ALA A 300 1.86 -4.75 -32.03
CA ALA A 300 2.13 -5.91 -32.87
C ALA A 300 3.29 -5.59 -33.83
N PRO A 301 4.24 -6.52 -34.04
CA PRO A 301 5.32 -6.30 -34.98
C PRO A 301 4.69 -5.92 -36.33
N ALA A 302 5.15 -4.80 -36.91
CA ALA A 302 4.73 -4.38 -38.23
C ALA A 302 5.02 -5.52 -39.21
N ALA A 303 4.00 -6.02 -39.88
CA ALA A 303 4.05 -7.10 -40.84
C ALA A 303 4.83 -6.69 -42.10
#